data_7d115ff395ca5e6fed9972925824c1c9
#
_entry.id   7d115ff395ca5e6fed9972925824c1c9
#
_cell.length_a   1.000
_cell.length_b   1.000
_cell.length_c   1.000
_cell.angle_alpha   90.00
_cell.angle_beta   90.00
_cell.angle_gamma   90.00
#
_symmetry.space_group_name_H-M   'P 1'
#
loop_
_entity.id
_entity.type
_entity.pdbx_description
1 polymer ?
#
loop_
_entity_poly.entity_id
_entity_poly.type
_entity_poly.pdbx_seq_one_letter_code
_entity_poly.pdbx_strand_id
1 'polypeptide(L)'
;MARLDFARKRRMLVYALVLLIGVCCIVLSACNKNTGIYDVSDKGATLEVNHFIAKFINILYEGIGNIGWTVVAFTVILKLILSPLDIWQKMITRKNAKAMERMKPQLEILQAKYGDDKQKFQQEQMALYKREKYSTFGACLPTIVTLVVFFVIFAGFREMVGWKYANDYQDCYNVYDQAMTAELGEDWENEANAELFAAAKDKAQTAVYEFYYDDAQVESRSFLWIKNIFVPDGWQKAVPDYLTVTGQQGMVTSRITGVQADEYEDVMGKVLGTGGWAKEGKWNGFLILPVLSLALSVISQKLMSAAQGTGEKKEKKTFKQRIEKLKNLGAPAPAQEQANGKEKKPDQAQASMKMMQYMMPVITAVFAIMYSSAFALYMLVSSLTSTVFQLAFNLIFKIVDKKKAQNPVAKKAR
;
A
#
# COMPACT_ATOMS: atom_id res chain seq x y z
N MET A 1 -12.97 -34.49 -27.61
CA MET A 1 -12.78 -33.07 -27.21
C MET A 1 -13.24 -32.76 -25.78
N ALA A 2 -14.44 -33.20 -25.33
CA ALA A 2 -14.97 -32.90 -23.97
C ALA A 2 -14.10 -33.38 -22.79
N ARG A 3 -13.45 -34.55 -22.88
CA ARG A 3 -12.58 -35.12 -21.83
C ARG A 3 -11.28 -34.32 -21.65
N LEU A 4 -10.70 -33.76 -22.70
CA LEU A 4 -9.50 -32.91 -22.65
C LEU A 4 -9.81 -31.55 -21.99
N ASP A 5 -11.01 -31.00 -22.22
CA ASP A 5 -11.42 -29.71 -21.60
C ASP A 5 -11.70 -29.88 -20.10
N PHE A 6 -12.22 -31.05 -19.68
CA PHE A 6 -12.46 -31.39 -18.29
C PHE A 6 -11.14 -31.58 -17.51
N ALA A 7 -10.17 -32.29 -18.10
CA ALA A 7 -8.84 -32.49 -17.51
C ALA A 7 -8.07 -31.13 -17.36
N ARG A 8 -8.20 -30.26 -18.36
CA ARG A 8 -7.59 -28.91 -18.35
C ARG A 8 -8.22 -28.02 -17.26
N LYS A 9 -9.54 -28.05 -17.11
CA LYS A 9 -10.26 -27.34 -16.04
C LYS A 9 -9.89 -27.87 -14.67
N ARG A 10 -9.76 -29.18 -14.48
CA ARG A 10 -9.34 -29.81 -13.22
C ARG A 10 -7.91 -29.42 -12.85
N ARG A 11 -6.96 -29.39 -13.79
CA ARG A 11 -5.59 -28.93 -13.56
C ARG A 11 -5.55 -27.44 -13.18
N MET A 12 -6.32 -26.59 -13.87
CA MET A 12 -6.42 -25.17 -13.51
C MET A 12 -6.99 -24.96 -12.11
N LEU A 13 -7.97 -25.78 -11.71
CA LEU A 13 -8.57 -25.71 -10.38
C LEU A 13 -7.59 -26.17 -9.29
N VAL A 14 -6.79 -27.21 -9.57
CA VAL A 14 -5.72 -27.67 -8.67
C VAL A 14 -4.62 -26.59 -8.53
N TYR A 15 -4.17 -25.98 -9.64
CA TYR A 15 -3.20 -24.89 -9.57
C TYR A 15 -3.74 -23.67 -8.81
N ALA A 16 -5.01 -23.31 -9.01
CA ALA A 16 -5.65 -22.24 -8.26
C ALA A 16 -5.77 -22.57 -6.76
N LEU A 17 -6.03 -23.83 -6.41
CA LEU A 17 -6.11 -24.28 -5.02
C LEU A 17 -4.73 -24.30 -4.36
N VAL A 18 -3.71 -24.81 -5.05
CA VAL A 18 -2.31 -24.80 -4.57
C VAL A 18 -1.83 -23.35 -4.38
N LEU A 19 -2.15 -22.48 -5.32
CA LEU A 19 -1.82 -21.05 -5.22
C LEU A 19 -2.56 -20.38 -4.06
N LEU A 20 -3.82 -20.73 -3.84
CA LEU A 20 -4.61 -20.23 -2.71
C LEU A 20 -4.05 -20.73 -1.38
N ILE A 21 -3.69 -22.01 -1.28
CA ILE A 21 -3.07 -22.59 -0.07
C ILE A 21 -1.70 -21.93 0.17
N GLY A 22 -0.86 -21.79 -0.85
CA GLY A 22 0.43 -21.10 -0.74
C GLY A 22 0.26 -19.66 -0.26
N VAL A 23 -0.71 -18.94 -0.80
CA VAL A 23 -1.10 -17.60 -0.39
C VAL A 23 -1.59 -17.57 1.07
N CYS A 24 -2.44 -18.53 1.49
CA CYS A 24 -2.87 -18.64 2.88
C CYS A 24 -1.70 -18.93 3.82
N CYS A 25 -0.78 -19.81 3.45
CA CYS A 25 0.42 -20.09 4.25
C CYS A 25 1.31 -18.85 4.40
N ILE A 26 1.50 -18.08 3.31
CA ILE A 26 2.28 -16.83 3.33
C ILE A 26 1.59 -15.78 4.23
N VAL A 27 0.26 -15.66 4.16
CA VAL A 27 -0.51 -14.74 5.03
C VAL A 27 -0.40 -15.14 6.49
N LEU A 28 -0.52 -16.43 6.79
CA LEU A 28 -0.39 -16.94 8.16
C LEU A 28 1.02 -16.70 8.71
N SER A 29 2.05 -16.86 7.87
CA SER A 29 3.43 -16.54 8.24
C SER A 29 3.67 -15.03 8.44
N ALA A 30 3.00 -14.18 7.64
CA ALA A 30 3.07 -12.73 7.76
C ALA A 30 2.27 -12.20 8.98
N CYS A 31 1.31 -12.97 9.49
CA CYS A 31 0.50 -12.66 10.68
C CYS A 31 1.17 -13.07 11.99
N ASN A 32 2.46 -13.40 12.00
CA ASN A 32 3.19 -13.67 13.25
C ASN A 32 3.09 -12.43 14.16
N LYS A 33 2.61 -12.63 15.39
CA LYS A 33 2.38 -11.55 16.37
C LYS A 33 3.65 -10.76 16.69
N ASN A 34 4.81 -11.39 16.55
CA ASN A 34 6.11 -10.80 16.90
C ASN A 34 6.80 -10.07 15.73
N THR A 35 6.22 -10.06 14.53
CA THR A 35 6.81 -9.33 13.40
C THR A 35 6.94 -7.84 13.71
N GLY A 36 8.16 -7.29 13.62
CA GLY A 36 8.45 -5.87 13.90
C GLY A 36 8.44 -5.50 15.38
N ILE A 37 8.52 -6.49 16.31
CA ILE A 37 8.69 -6.27 17.74
C ILE A 37 10.08 -6.79 18.12
N TYR A 38 10.89 -5.90 18.69
CA TYR A 38 12.25 -6.20 19.09
C TYR A 38 12.47 -5.89 20.57
N ASP A 39 13.05 -6.83 21.30
CA ASP A 39 13.44 -6.65 22.69
C ASP A 39 14.87 -6.10 22.72
N VAL A 40 15.05 -4.95 23.38
CA VAL A 40 16.32 -4.26 23.52
C VAL A 40 16.81 -4.25 24.97
N SER A 41 16.28 -5.13 25.84
CA SER A 41 16.74 -5.28 27.22
C SER A 41 18.19 -5.77 27.29
N ASP A 42 18.58 -6.67 26.37
CA ASP A 42 19.98 -7.05 26.17
C ASP A 42 20.62 -6.12 25.11
N LYS A 43 21.40 -5.17 25.57
CA LYS A 43 22.04 -4.13 24.75
C LYS A 43 23.13 -4.69 23.83
N GLY A 44 23.68 -5.87 24.12
CA GLY A 44 24.69 -6.57 23.31
C GLY A 44 24.12 -7.59 22.34
N ALA A 45 22.82 -7.81 22.36
CA ALA A 45 22.20 -8.81 21.49
C ALA A 45 22.23 -8.41 20.01
N THR A 46 22.61 -9.33 19.14
CA THR A 46 22.51 -9.15 17.69
C THR A 46 21.05 -9.26 17.27
N LEU A 47 20.51 -8.19 16.70
CA LEU A 47 19.13 -8.14 16.22
C LEU A 47 19.03 -8.63 14.79
N GLU A 48 18.38 -9.77 14.60
CA GLU A 48 18.19 -10.36 13.27
C GLU A 48 16.83 -10.05 12.67
N VAL A 49 16.83 -9.76 11.39
CA VAL A 49 15.60 -9.61 10.59
C VAL A 49 15.04 -11.01 10.29
N ASN A 50 13.78 -11.27 10.64
CA ASN A 50 13.17 -12.61 10.48
C ASN A 50 12.30 -12.71 9.22
N HIS A 51 11.58 -11.66 8.85
CA HIS A 51 10.65 -11.67 7.72
C HIS A 51 11.40 -11.67 6.38
N PHE A 52 11.04 -12.59 5.47
CA PHE A 52 11.75 -12.78 4.19
C PHE A 52 11.79 -11.54 3.29
N ILE A 53 10.73 -10.70 3.30
CA ILE A 53 10.72 -9.42 2.57
C ILE A 53 11.75 -8.47 3.15
N ALA A 54 11.82 -8.36 4.48
CA ALA A 54 12.77 -7.49 5.14
C ALA A 54 14.21 -7.98 4.94
N LYS A 55 14.46 -9.30 4.98
CA LYS A 55 15.77 -9.90 4.61
C LYS A 55 16.16 -9.54 3.18
N PHE A 56 15.22 -9.63 2.23
CA PHE A 56 15.49 -9.27 0.84
C PHE A 56 15.78 -7.78 0.67
N ILE A 57 15.06 -6.90 1.37
CA ILE A 57 15.36 -5.46 1.38
C ILE A 57 16.75 -5.21 1.97
N ASN A 58 17.12 -5.90 3.06
CA ASN A 58 18.43 -5.75 3.69
C ASN A 58 19.58 -6.16 2.76
N ILE A 59 19.46 -7.29 2.07
CA ILE A 59 20.45 -7.73 1.04
C ILE A 59 20.64 -6.65 -0.04
N LEU A 60 19.56 -6.03 -0.49
CA LEU A 60 19.65 -4.93 -1.47
C LEU A 60 20.27 -3.67 -0.86
N TYR A 61 20.00 -3.41 0.42
CA TYR A 61 20.55 -2.25 1.14
C TYR A 61 22.08 -2.36 1.29
N GLU A 62 22.60 -3.53 1.58
CA GLU A 62 24.06 -3.79 1.64
C GLU A 62 24.77 -3.43 0.34
N GLY A 63 24.11 -3.59 -0.81
CA GLY A 63 24.67 -3.23 -2.12
C GLY A 63 24.45 -1.78 -2.55
N ILE A 64 23.39 -1.12 -2.06
CA ILE A 64 22.97 0.20 -2.54
C ILE A 64 23.41 1.32 -1.56
N GLY A 65 23.44 1.03 -0.26
CA GLY A 65 23.86 1.95 0.80
C GLY A 65 22.83 3.01 1.20
N ASN A 66 21.76 3.22 0.43
CA ASN A 66 20.68 4.17 0.75
C ASN A 66 19.33 3.48 0.73
N ILE A 67 18.57 3.61 1.82
CA ILE A 67 17.32 2.88 2.02
C ILE A 67 16.21 3.31 1.03
N GLY A 68 16.16 4.58 0.67
CA GLY A 68 15.17 5.07 -0.30
C GLY A 68 15.35 4.45 -1.68
N TRP A 69 16.57 4.44 -2.19
CA TRP A 69 16.89 3.76 -3.45
C TRP A 69 16.72 2.26 -3.36
N THR A 70 17.01 1.67 -2.20
CA THR A 70 16.75 0.25 -1.93
C THR A 70 15.28 -0.10 -2.07
N VAL A 71 14.38 0.72 -1.50
CA VAL A 71 12.93 0.53 -1.61
C VAL A 71 12.45 0.69 -3.06
N VAL A 72 13.01 1.63 -3.81
CA VAL A 72 12.73 1.77 -5.25
C VAL A 72 13.13 0.51 -6.02
N ALA A 73 14.37 0.06 -5.85
CA ALA A 73 14.90 -1.13 -6.52
C ALA A 73 14.09 -2.39 -6.13
N PHE A 74 13.86 -2.61 -4.84
CA PHE A 74 13.01 -3.68 -4.32
C PHE A 74 11.64 -3.70 -4.99
N THR A 75 10.99 -2.53 -5.06
CA THR A 75 9.64 -2.41 -5.62
C THR A 75 9.61 -2.77 -7.10
N VAL A 76 10.58 -2.29 -7.87
CA VAL A 76 10.68 -2.60 -9.31
C VAL A 76 10.93 -4.10 -9.53
N ILE A 77 11.88 -4.69 -8.80
CA ILE A 77 12.19 -6.14 -8.88
C ILE A 77 10.96 -6.96 -8.52
N LEU A 78 10.29 -6.63 -7.40
CA LEU A 78 9.08 -7.31 -6.97
C LEU A 78 7.97 -7.22 -8.03
N LYS A 79 7.77 -6.05 -8.63
CA LYS A 79 6.78 -5.86 -9.70
C LYS A 79 7.10 -6.65 -10.95
N LEU A 80 8.37 -6.80 -11.30
CA LEU A 80 8.80 -7.65 -12.40
C LEU A 80 8.51 -9.14 -12.11
N ILE A 81 8.79 -9.60 -10.88
CA ILE A 81 8.49 -10.97 -10.44
C ILE A 81 6.98 -11.23 -10.46
N LEU A 82 6.17 -10.26 -10.01
CA LEU A 82 4.71 -10.38 -9.97
C LEU A 82 4.03 -10.08 -11.32
N SER A 83 4.75 -9.62 -12.33
CA SER A 83 4.18 -9.22 -13.62
C SER A 83 3.35 -10.30 -14.33
N PRO A 84 3.71 -11.62 -14.32
CA PRO A 84 2.87 -12.65 -14.89
C PRO A 84 1.49 -12.75 -14.20
N LEU A 85 1.45 -12.57 -12.88
CA LEU A 85 0.24 -12.55 -12.09
C LEU A 85 -0.62 -11.32 -12.42
N ASP A 86 -0.01 -10.14 -12.53
CA ASP A 86 -0.67 -8.89 -12.94
C ASP A 86 -1.30 -9.02 -14.34
N ILE A 87 -0.59 -9.62 -15.28
CA ILE A 87 -1.11 -9.87 -16.64
C ILE A 87 -2.30 -10.81 -16.60
N TRP A 88 -2.23 -11.90 -15.85
CA TRP A 88 -3.31 -12.86 -15.69
C TRP A 88 -4.56 -12.21 -15.07
N GLN A 89 -4.41 -11.41 -14.01
CA GLN A 89 -5.48 -10.65 -13.40
C GLN A 89 -6.15 -9.69 -14.40
N LYS A 90 -5.35 -8.94 -15.17
CA LYS A 90 -5.85 -8.02 -16.21
C LYS A 90 -6.62 -8.76 -17.31
N MET A 91 -6.19 -9.95 -17.70
CA MET A 91 -6.91 -10.79 -18.68
C MET A 91 -8.28 -11.22 -18.15
N ILE A 92 -8.37 -11.67 -16.89
CA ILE A 92 -9.65 -12.06 -16.26
C ILE A 92 -10.57 -10.84 -16.16
N THR A 93 -10.08 -9.72 -15.64
CA THR A 93 -10.86 -8.49 -15.49
C THR A 93 -11.40 -8.00 -16.83
N ARG A 94 -10.58 -8.04 -17.90
CA ARG A 94 -11.02 -7.68 -19.25
C ARG A 94 -12.09 -8.62 -19.81
N LYS A 95 -11.95 -9.93 -19.56
CA LYS A 95 -12.97 -10.93 -19.98
C LYS A 95 -14.30 -10.67 -19.28
N ASN A 96 -14.27 -10.43 -17.97
CA ASN A 96 -15.45 -10.13 -17.18
C ASN A 96 -16.10 -8.79 -17.59
N ALA A 97 -15.29 -7.75 -17.85
CA ALA A 97 -15.80 -6.47 -18.32
C ALA A 97 -16.55 -6.60 -19.66
N LYS A 98 -16.00 -7.33 -20.63
CA LYS A 98 -16.67 -7.59 -21.91
C LYS A 98 -17.96 -8.41 -21.74
N ALA A 99 -18.00 -9.37 -20.82
CA ALA A 99 -19.21 -10.13 -20.52
C ALA A 99 -20.28 -9.21 -19.89
N MET A 100 -19.88 -8.34 -18.95
CA MET A 100 -20.78 -7.39 -18.31
C MET A 100 -21.35 -6.39 -19.31
N GLU A 101 -20.54 -5.88 -20.26
CA GLU A 101 -21.02 -4.97 -21.32
C GLU A 101 -22.12 -5.62 -22.18
N ARG A 102 -21.95 -6.91 -22.53
CA ARG A 102 -22.98 -7.67 -23.27
C ARG A 102 -24.25 -7.92 -22.46
N MET A 103 -24.12 -8.13 -21.17
CA MET A 103 -25.25 -8.41 -20.25
C MET A 103 -26.02 -7.15 -19.85
N LYS A 104 -25.40 -5.97 -19.95
CA LYS A 104 -25.98 -4.71 -19.47
C LYS A 104 -27.43 -4.47 -19.93
N PRO A 105 -27.77 -4.57 -21.24
CA PRO A 105 -29.16 -4.35 -21.70
C PRO A 105 -30.13 -5.40 -21.11
N GLN A 106 -29.68 -6.64 -20.92
CA GLN A 106 -30.52 -7.71 -20.35
C GLN A 106 -30.73 -7.52 -18.85
N LEU A 107 -29.72 -7.01 -18.13
CA LEU A 107 -29.84 -6.66 -16.70
C LEU A 107 -30.80 -5.49 -16.50
N GLU A 108 -30.82 -4.50 -17.40
CA GLU A 108 -31.78 -3.38 -17.34
C GLU A 108 -33.22 -3.90 -17.53
N ILE A 109 -33.45 -4.85 -18.43
CA ILE A 109 -34.76 -5.50 -18.64
C ILE A 109 -35.17 -6.30 -17.41
N LEU A 110 -34.24 -7.11 -16.84
CA LEU A 110 -34.51 -7.91 -15.64
C LEU A 110 -34.84 -7.00 -14.44
N GLN A 111 -34.15 -5.88 -14.30
CA GLN A 111 -34.41 -4.91 -13.23
C GLN A 111 -35.78 -4.20 -13.40
N ALA A 112 -36.16 -3.88 -14.63
CA ALA A 112 -37.48 -3.33 -14.89
C ALA A 112 -38.62 -4.33 -14.61
N LYS A 113 -38.37 -5.64 -14.87
CA LYS A 113 -39.38 -6.70 -14.69
C LYS A 113 -39.52 -7.20 -13.27
N TYR A 114 -38.41 -7.34 -12.55
CA TYR A 114 -38.36 -8.00 -11.22
C TYR A 114 -37.75 -7.10 -10.13
N GLY A 115 -37.61 -5.79 -10.35
CA GLY A 115 -36.93 -4.87 -9.41
C GLY A 115 -37.59 -4.80 -8.03
N ASP A 116 -38.87 -5.09 -7.93
CA ASP A 116 -39.63 -5.11 -6.67
C ASP A 116 -39.53 -6.49 -5.97
N ASP A 117 -39.24 -7.58 -6.71
CA ASP A 117 -38.98 -8.93 -6.19
C ASP A 117 -37.47 -9.22 -6.21
N LYS A 118 -36.80 -8.88 -5.11
CA LYS A 118 -35.34 -9.04 -4.99
C LYS A 118 -34.89 -10.49 -5.13
N GLN A 119 -35.67 -11.47 -4.68
CA GLN A 119 -35.27 -12.88 -4.76
C GLN A 119 -35.31 -13.35 -6.21
N LYS A 120 -36.38 -13.05 -6.92
CA LYS A 120 -36.56 -13.41 -8.33
C LYS A 120 -35.58 -12.70 -9.23
N PHE A 121 -35.31 -11.42 -8.96
CA PHE A 121 -34.25 -10.65 -9.65
C PHE A 121 -32.88 -11.31 -9.48
N GLN A 122 -32.50 -11.70 -8.26
CA GLN A 122 -31.21 -12.37 -8.00
C GLN A 122 -31.10 -13.73 -8.70
N GLN A 123 -32.17 -14.53 -8.70
CA GLN A 123 -32.18 -15.81 -9.39
C GLN A 123 -31.98 -15.67 -10.91
N GLU A 124 -32.72 -14.77 -11.54
CA GLU A 124 -32.61 -14.50 -12.98
C GLU A 124 -31.25 -13.86 -13.34
N GLN A 125 -30.73 -12.97 -12.50
CA GLN A 125 -29.40 -12.41 -12.64
C GLN A 125 -28.31 -13.48 -12.60
N MET A 126 -28.39 -14.44 -11.67
CA MET A 126 -27.44 -15.54 -11.59
C MET A 126 -27.56 -16.50 -12.79
N ALA A 127 -28.78 -16.74 -13.29
CA ALA A 127 -29.00 -17.52 -14.52
C ALA A 127 -28.36 -16.82 -15.74
N LEU A 128 -28.52 -15.49 -15.84
CA LEU A 128 -27.89 -14.68 -16.88
C LEU A 128 -26.34 -14.75 -16.79
N TYR A 129 -25.77 -14.64 -15.60
CA TYR A 129 -24.32 -14.74 -15.38
C TYR A 129 -23.76 -16.10 -15.82
N LYS A 130 -24.48 -17.19 -15.51
CA LYS A 130 -24.11 -18.54 -15.97
C LYS A 130 -24.16 -18.66 -17.50
N ARG A 131 -25.21 -18.13 -18.13
CA ARG A 131 -25.39 -18.15 -19.59
C ARG A 131 -24.29 -17.40 -20.32
N GLU A 132 -23.94 -16.22 -19.87
CA GLU A 132 -22.91 -15.37 -20.46
C GLU A 132 -21.48 -15.74 -20.02
N LYS A 133 -21.32 -16.82 -19.25
CA LYS A 133 -20.02 -17.29 -18.73
C LYS A 133 -19.28 -16.21 -17.93
N TYR A 134 -20.03 -15.35 -17.25
CA TYR A 134 -19.50 -14.37 -16.31
C TYR A 134 -19.14 -15.07 -15.01
N SER A 135 -17.91 -14.90 -14.55
CA SER A 135 -17.45 -15.45 -13.27
C SER A 135 -17.48 -14.40 -12.19
N THR A 136 -18.43 -14.48 -11.27
CA THR A 136 -18.49 -13.62 -10.07
C THR A 136 -17.25 -13.80 -9.21
N PHE A 137 -16.80 -15.04 -9.02
CA PHE A 137 -15.55 -15.33 -8.30
C PHE A 137 -14.32 -14.80 -9.05
N GLY A 138 -14.29 -14.92 -10.38
CA GLY A 138 -13.22 -14.34 -11.21
C GLY A 138 -13.19 -12.80 -11.20
N ALA A 139 -14.26 -12.14 -10.75
CA ALA A 139 -14.29 -10.70 -10.60
C ALA A 139 -13.63 -10.23 -9.29
N CYS A 140 -13.80 -10.97 -8.18
CA CYS A 140 -13.22 -10.62 -6.88
C CYS A 140 -11.82 -11.19 -6.64
N LEU A 141 -11.46 -12.29 -7.31
CA LEU A 141 -10.17 -12.97 -7.15
C LEU A 141 -8.95 -12.04 -7.31
N PRO A 142 -8.88 -11.16 -8.32
CA PRO A 142 -7.77 -10.22 -8.44
C PRO A 142 -7.61 -9.32 -7.20
N THR A 143 -8.71 -8.87 -6.63
CA THR A 143 -8.69 -8.00 -5.44
C THR A 143 -8.17 -8.76 -4.22
N ILE A 144 -8.60 -10.01 -4.03
CA ILE A 144 -8.13 -10.86 -2.92
C ILE A 144 -6.63 -11.10 -3.03
N VAL A 145 -6.13 -11.45 -4.22
CA VAL A 145 -4.69 -11.67 -4.44
C VAL A 145 -3.90 -10.40 -4.16
N THR A 146 -4.38 -9.25 -4.64
CA THR A 146 -3.72 -7.96 -4.38
C THR A 146 -3.68 -7.63 -2.88
N LEU A 147 -4.78 -7.91 -2.16
CA LEU A 147 -4.87 -7.69 -0.71
C LEU A 147 -3.87 -8.57 0.06
N VAL A 148 -3.72 -9.83 -0.34
CA VAL A 148 -2.77 -10.75 0.28
C VAL A 148 -1.33 -10.27 0.05
N VAL A 149 -0.97 -9.95 -1.18
CA VAL A 149 0.36 -9.40 -1.52
C VAL A 149 0.62 -8.12 -0.73
N PHE A 150 -0.38 -7.25 -0.59
CA PHE A 150 -0.29 -6.03 0.22
C PHE A 150 0.08 -6.33 1.68
N PHE A 151 -0.63 -7.25 2.35
CA PHE A 151 -0.35 -7.56 3.75
C PHE A 151 1.00 -8.24 3.97
N VAL A 152 1.44 -9.09 3.04
CA VAL A 152 2.76 -9.72 3.09
C VAL A 152 3.87 -8.66 3.02
N ILE A 153 3.75 -7.72 2.10
CA ILE A 153 4.72 -6.64 1.94
C ILE A 153 4.68 -5.68 3.13
N PHE A 154 3.46 -5.35 3.60
CA PHE A 154 3.27 -4.52 4.78
C PHE A 154 3.94 -5.13 6.01
N ALA A 155 3.82 -6.45 6.23
CA ALA A 155 4.50 -7.15 7.32
C ALA A 155 6.03 -7.04 7.21
N GLY A 156 6.59 -7.14 6.01
CA GLY A 156 8.02 -6.95 5.78
C GLY A 156 8.51 -5.54 6.09
N PHE A 157 7.77 -4.51 5.68
CA PHE A 157 8.11 -3.13 6.05
C PHE A 157 7.95 -2.87 7.54
N ARG A 158 6.94 -3.48 8.18
CA ARG A 158 6.77 -3.42 9.63
C ARG A 158 7.95 -4.00 10.38
N GLU A 159 8.43 -5.16 9.95
CA GLU A 159 9.63 -5.79 10.47
C GLU A 159 10.85 -4.87 10.35
N MET A 160 11.03 -4.29 9.17
CA MET A 160 12.16 -3.41 8.89
C MET A 160 12.17 -2.16 9.76
N VAL A 161 11.00 -1.55 10.00
CA VAL A 161 10.88 -0.37 10.88
C VAL A 161 11.20 -0.74 12.32
N GLY A 162 10.67 -1.85 12.83
CA GLY A 162 10.96 -2.32 14.20
C GLY A 162 12.43 -2.64 14.40
N TRP A 163 13.03 -3.35 13.46
CA TRP A 163 14.45 -3.66 13.46
C TRP A 163 15.31 -2.39 13.46
N LYS A 164 14.97 -1.41 12.63
CA LYS A 164 15.71 -0.14 12.57
C LYS A 164 15.60 0.66 13.86
N TYR A 165 14.41 0.73 14.46
CA TYR A 165 14.23 1.41 15.75
C TYR A 165 15.08 0.75 16.85
N ALA A 166 15.13 -0.58 16.85
CA ALA A 166 15.91 -1.32 17.84
C ALA A 166 17.42 -1.14 17.64
N ASN A 167 17.90 -1.22 16.40
CA ASN A 167 19.32 -0.99 16.10
C ASN A 167 19.74 0.44 16.40
N ASP A 168 18.96 1.46 15.96
CA ASP A 168 19.27 2.85 16.21
C ASP A 168 19.37 3.15 17.72
N TYR A 169 18.45 2.54 18.51
CA TYR A 169 18.51 2.69 19.96
C TYR A 169 19.73 1.99 20.57
N GLN A 170 20.04 0.74 20.16
CA GLN A 170 21.22 0.02 20.64
C GLN A 170 22.52 0.75 20.27
N ASP A 171 22.64 1.23 19.04
CA ASP A 171 23.81 1.99 18.61
C ASP A 171 23.99 3.27 19.43
N CYS A 172 22.89 4.02 19.66
CA CYS A 172 22.90 5.21 20.52
C CYS A 172 23.22 4.85 21.98
N TYR A 173 22.68 3.74 22.51
CA TYR A 173 22.99 3.29 23.86
C TYR A 173 24.46 2.91 24.01
N ASN A 174 25.05 2.22 23.05
CA ASN A 174 26.46 1.86 23.06
C ASN A 174 27.38 3.09 23.09
N VAL A 175 27.04 4.13 22.32
CA VAL A 175 27.76 5.41 22.34
C VAL A 175 27.61 6.10 23.70
N TYR A 176 26.39 6.09 24.26
CA TYR A 176 26.09 6.66 25.58
C TYR A 176 26.89 5.93 26.68
N ASP A 177 26.83 4.61 26.71
CA ASP A 177 27.53 3.77 27.68
C ASP A 177 29.04 3.93 27.65
N GLN A 178 29.62 3.95 26.43
CA GLN A 178 31.06 4.25 26.24
C GLN A 178 31.46 5.60 26.79
N ALA A 179 30.64 6.63 26.58
CA ALA A 179 30.92 7.97 27.07
C ALA A 179 30.76 8.07 28.59
N MET A 180 29.74 7.42 29.16
CA MET A 180 29.56 7.33 30.63
C MET A 180 30.71 6.56 31.27
N THR A 181 31.12 5.43 30.71
CA THR A 181 32.25 4.62 31.19
C THR A 181 33.57 5.42 31.11
N ALA A 182 33.79 6.20 30.09
CA ALA A 182 35.00 7.03 29.97
C ALA A 182 35.08 8.12 31.04
N GLU A 183 33.95 8.67 31.51
CA GLU A 183 33.92 9.73 32.53
C GLU A 183 33.89 9.21 33.98
N LEU A 184 33.15 8.08 34.20
CA LEU A 184 32.85 7.58 35.57
C LEU A 184 33.36 6.15 35.84
N GLY A 185 33.87 5.44 34.83
CA GLY A 185 34.26 4.04 34.94
C GLY A 185 33.16 3.05 34.65
N GLU A 186 33.49 1.74 34.70
CA GLU A 186 32.57 0.64 34.33
C GLU A 186 31.30 0.58 35.20
N ASP A 187 31.41 1.01 36.48
CA ASP A 187 30.31 1.00 37.46
C ASP A 187 29.50 2.32 37.48
N TRP A 188 29.46 3.08 36.39
CA TRP A 188 28.86 4.41 36.34
C TRP A 188 27.39 4.45 36.77
N GLU A 189 26.65 3.35 36.64
CA GLU A 189 25.24 3.24 37.07
C GLU A 189 25.09 3.40 38.60
N ASN A 190 26.15 3.11 39.36
CA ASN A 190 26.19 3.21 40.80
C ASN A 190 26.81 4.52 41.32
N GLU A 191 27.09 5.49 40.46
CA GLU A 191 27.68 6.78 40.85
C GLU A 191 26.76 7.54 41.81
N ALA A 192 27.26 7.80 43.02
CA ALA A 192 26.50 8.46 44.07
C ALA A 192 26.56 9.99 44.00
N ASN A 193 27.56 10.55 43.29
CA ASN A 193 27.71 11.99 43.16
C ASN A 193 26.83 12.51 41.99
N ALA A 194 25.70 13.12 42.34
CA ALA A 194 24.72 13.61 41.40
C ALA A 194 25.28 14.68 40.44
N GLU A 195 26.24 15.48 40.86
CA GLU A 195 26.84 16.53 40.02
C GLU A 195 27.79 15.93 38.99
N LEU A 196 28.62 14.96 39.37
CA LEU A 196 29.50 14.23 38.45
C LEU A 196 28.67 13.43 37.45
N PHE A 197 27.64 12.72 37.95
CA PHE A 197 26.71 11.97 37.11
C PHE A 197 26.02 12.89 36.05
N ALA A 198 25.52 14.05 36.49
CA ALA A 198 24.85 14.97 35.58
C ALA A 198 25.81 15.54 34.51
N ALA A 199 27.07 15.82 34.88
CA ALA A 199 28.07 16.28 33.94
C ALA A 199 28.48 15.20 32.93
N ALA A 200 28.67 13.97 33.38
CA ALA A 200 28.96 12.81 32.52
C ALA A 200 27.80 12.52 31.56
N LYS A 201 26.57 12.51 32.07
CA LYS A 201 25.35 12.37 31.29
C LYS A 201 25.23 13.43 30.19
N ASP A 202 25.52 14.69 30.48
CA ASP A 202 25.48 15.77 29.48
C ASP A 202 26.48 15.54 28.35
N LYS A 203 27.69 15.06 28.67
CA LYS A 203 28.71 14.69 27.68
C LYS A 203 28.28 13.48 26.86
N ALA A 204 27.76 12.43 27.52
CA ALA A 204 27.28 11.23 26.86
C ALA A 204 26.13 11.53 25.89
N GLN A 205 25.16 12.33 26.29
CA GLN A 205 24.09 12.79 25.39
C GLN A 205 24.62 13.63 24.23
N THR A 206 25.72 14.39 24.43
CA THR A 206 26.34 15.10 23.32
C THR A 206 26.99 14.16 22.33
N ALA A 207 27.70 13.13 22.79
CA ALA A 207 28.29 12.11 21.95
C ALA A 207 27.21 11.36 21.13
N VAL A 208 26.09 11.00 21.77
CA VAL A 208 24.94 10.39 21.08
C VAL A 208 24.35 11.32 20.04
N TYR A 209 24.23 12.62 20.34
CA TYR A 209 23.73 13.61 19.39
C TYR A 209 24.64 13.72 18.17
N GLU A 210 25.96 13.80 18.37
CA GLU A 210 26.95 13.88 17.28
C GLU A 210 26.91 12.60 16.43
N PHE A 211 26.88 11.42 17.05
CA PHE A 211 26.72 10.14 16.37
C PHE A 211 25.44 10.08 15.54
N TYR A 212 24.29 10.43 16.16
CA TYR A 212 22.99 10.32 15.48
C TYR A 212 22.88 11.25 14.28
N TYR A 213 23.51 12.43 14.34
CA TYR A 213 23.50 13.42 13.25
C TYR A 213 24.78 13.42 12.42
N ASP A 214 25.60 12.39 12.52
CA ASP A 214 26.68 12.15 11.58
C ASP A 214 26.14 12.02 10.16
N ASP A 215 26.90 12.51 9.17
CA ASP A 215 26.44 12.55 7.77
C ASP A 215 26.07 11.16 7.23
N ALA A 216 26.84 10.11 7.59
CA ALA A 216 26.54 8.73 7.17
C ALA A 216 25.23 8.22 7.77
N GLN A 217 24.96 8.54 9.06
CA GLN A 217 23.70 8.15 9.72
C GLN A 217 22.51 8.89 9.11
N VAL A 218 22.66 10.19 8.83
CA VAL A 218 21.61 10.97 8.18
C VAL A 218 21.35 10.48 6.75
N GLU A 219 22.39 10.21 5.95
CA GLU A 219 22.24 9.71 4.59
C GLU A 219 21.58 8.33 4.57
N SER A 220 21.88 7.45 5.54
CA SER A 220 21.29 6.10 5.62
C SER A 220 19.78 6.10 5.80
N ARG A 221 19.22 7.11 6.51
CA ARG A 221 17.79 7.18 6.85
C ARG A 221 17.00 8.25 6.09
N SER A 222 17.66 9.18 5.38
CA SER A 222 17.01 10.25 4.63
C SER A 222 16.75 9.86 3.18
N PHE A 223 15.73 10.46 2.55
CA PHE A 223 15.46 10.28 1.13
C PHE A 223 14.65 11.45 0.56
N LEU A 224 15.19 12.14 -0.43
CA LEU A 224 14.62 13.35 -1.04
C LEU A 224 14.34 14.42 0.03
N TRP A 225 13.06 14.76 0.25
CA TRP A 225 12.63 15.71 1.29
C TRP A 225 12.34 15.06 2.65
N ILE A 226 12.38 13.72 2.73
CA ILE A 226 12.12 12.95 3.94
C ILE A 226 13.39 12.87 4.76
N LYS A 227 13.32 13.30 6.02
CA LYS A 227 14.46 13.28 6.93
C LYS A 227 14.72 11.92 7.53
N ASN A 228 13.63 11.18 7.81
CA ASN A 228 13.69 9.81 8.30
C ASN A 228 12.60 8.98 7.60
N ILE A 229 13.04 8.07 6.73
CA ILE A 229 12.14 7.25 5.90
C ILE A 229 11.39 6.18 6.71
N PHE A 230 11.83 5.90 7.94
CA PHE A 230 11.16 4.95 8.84
C PHE A 230 9.99 5.58 9.61
N VAL A 231 9.86 6.91 9.58
CA VAL A 231 8.77 7.69 10.14
C VAL A 231 7.80 8.09 9.02
N PRO A 232 6.48 8.28 9.28
CA PRO A 232 5.53 8.74 8.27
C PRO A 232 5.91 10.06 7.60
N ASP A 233 5.61 10.20 6.30
CA ASP A 233 5.73 11.45 5.55
C ASP A 233 4.62 12.42 5.99
N GLY A 234 4.92 13.25 6.98
CA GLY A 234 3.92 14.15 7.55
C GLY A 234 4.48 15.06 8.65
N TRP A 235 3.56 15.48 9.51
CA TRP A 235 3.83 16.46 10.58
C TRP A 235 4.47 15.87 11.84
N GLN A 236 4.79 14.59 11.84
CA GLN A 236 5.48 13.93 12.94
C GLN A 236 6.96 14.36 12.95
N LYS A 237 7.58 14.30 14.13
CA LYS A 237 9.01 14.54 14.26
C LYS A 237 9.79 13.45 13.51
N ALA A 238 10.93 13.83 12.90
CA ALA A 238 11.81 12.88 12.21
C ALA A 238 12.47 11.89 13.18
N VAL A 239 12.72 12.33 14.42
CA VAL A 239 13.20 11.47 15.50
C VAL A 239 11.99 10.93 16.26
N PRO A 240 11.76 9.63 16.28
CA PRO A 240 10.66 9.03 17.02
C PRO A 240 10.92 9.13 18.53
N ASP A 241 9.90 9.51 19.29
CA ASP A 241 9.92 9.55 20.75
C ASP A 241 9.63 8.17 21.36
N TYR A 242 9.76 8.06 22.66
CA TYR A 242 9.50 6.82 23.43
C TYR A 242 8.11 6.22 23.10
N LEU A 243 7.06 7.03 23.10
CA LEU A 243 5.70 6.57 22.85
C LEU A 243 5.54 6.02 21.42
N THR A 244 6.26 6.60 20.47
CA THR A 244 6.26 6.14 19.07
C THR A 244 7.02 4.83 18.93
N VAL A 245 8.24 4.73 19.49
CA VAL A 245 9.06 3.50 19.33
C VAL A 245 8.49 2.30 20.11
N THR A 246 7.78 2.54 21.20
CA THR A 246 7.13 1.47 21.98
C THR A 246 5.72 1.14 21.48
N GLY A 247 5.23 1.87 20.47
CA GLY A 247 3.91 1.66 19.88
C GLY A 247 2.74 2.06 20.79
N GLN A 248 2.98 2.90 21.78
CA GLN A 248 1.94 3.44 22.67
C GLN A 248 1.21 4.62 22.02
N GLN A 249 1.85 5.29 21.05
CA GLN A 249 1.26 6.39 20.28
C GLN A 249 1.34 6.10 18.78
N GLY A 250 0.27 6.44 18.08
CA GLY A 250 0.16 6.22 16.64
C GLY A 250 -0.41 4.83 16.28
N MET A 251 -0.54 4.57 14.97
CA MET A 251 -0.97 3.26 14.45
C MET A 251 0.22 2.36 14.06
N VAL A 252 1.42 2.72 14.46
CA VAL A 252 2.62 1.97 14.16
C VAL A 252 2.64 0.71 15.03
N THR A 253 2.62 -0.43 14.39
CA THR A 253 2.67 -1.74 15.07
C THR A 253 4.09 -2.26 15.24
N SER A 254 5.08 -1.58 14.66
CA SER A 254 6.51 -1.82 14.88
C SER A 254 6.93 -1.16 16.19
N ARG A 255 7.59 -1.90 17.05
CA ARG A 255 7.96 -1.39 18.37
C ARG A 255 9.20 -2.07 18.95
N ILE A 256 9.83 -1.36 19.87
CA ILE A 256 10.81 -1.93 20.78
C ILE A 256 10.17 -2.22 22.14
N THR A 257 10.70 -3.17 22.85
CA THR A 257 10.34 -3.54 24.22
C THR A 257 11.61 -3.68 25.05
N GLY A 258 11.48 -3.74 26.37
CA GLY A 258 12.64 -3.92 27.27
C GLY A 258 13.43 -2.64 27.55
N VAL A 259 12.84 -1.46 27.29
CA VAL A 259 13.39 -0.15 27.66
C VAL A 259 12.34 0.66 28.41
N GLN A 260 12.74 1.40 29.42
CA GLN A 260 11.88 2.32 30.17
C GLN A 260 11.94 3.73 29.60
N ALA A 261 10.94 4.56 29.93
CA ALA A 261 10.84 5.90 29.38
C ALA A 261 12.00 6.83 29.79
N ASP A 262 12.36 6.77 31.05
CA ASP A 262 13.49 7.50 31.64
C ASP A 262 14.83 7.08 31.01
N GLU A 263 15.09 5.79 30.88
CA GLU A 263 16.25 5.25 30.18
C GLU A 263 16.33 5.74 28.72
N TYR A 264 15.20 5.69 28.00
CA TYR A 264 15.16 6.16 26.62
C TYR A 264 15.44 7.66 26.50
N GLU A 265 14.88 8.46 27.42
CA GLU A 265 15.13 9.90 27.48
C GLU A 265 16.55 10.23 27.92
N ASP A 266 17.13 9.42 28.79
CA ASP A 266 18.52 9.57 29.24
C ASP A 266 19.50 9.38 28.08
N VAL A 267 19.27 8.39 27.23
CA VAL A 267 20.10 8.15 26.05
C VAL A 267 19.80 9.16 24.93
N MET A 268 18.54 9.38 24.60
CA MET A 268 18.11 10.11 23.39
C MET A 268 17.80 11.59 23.64
N GLY A 269 17.92 12.10 24.86
CA GLY A 269 17.41 13.42 25.24
C GLY A 269 17.81 14.56 24.31
N LYS A 270 19.09 14.74 24.00
CA LYS A 270 19.57 15.79 23.09
C LYS A 270 19.11 15.54 21.64
N VAL A 271 19.04 14.30 21.19
CA VAL A 271 18.55 13.92 19.86
C VAL A 271 17.07 14.26 19.72
N LEU A 272 16.27 14.04 20.77
CA LEU A 272 14.85 14.41 20.83
C LEU A 272 14.62 15.94 20.90
N GLY A 273 15.69 16.70 21.10
CA GLY A 273 15.66 18.16 21.18
C GLY A 273 15.33 18.72 22.55
N THR A 274 15.51 17.95 23.63
CA THR A 274 15.42 18.46 25.01
C THR A 274 16.55 19.48 25.22
N GLY A 275 16.26 20.53 25.96
CA GLY A 275 17.27 21.58 26.23
C GLY A 275 17.64 22.46 25.04
N GLY A 276 16.86 22.48 23.95
CA GLY A 276 17.08 23.34 22.78
C GLY A 276 17.99 22.77 21.69
N TRP A 277 18.32 21.50 21.75
CA TRP A 277 19.21 20.82 20.80
C TRP A 277 18.53 20.39 19.47
N ALA A 278 17.28 20.75 19.22
CA ALA A 278 16.59 20.37 17.99
C ALA A 278 17.32 20.88 16.73
N LYS A 279 18.03 19.99 16.04
CA LYS A 279 18.73 20.28 14.78
C LYS A 279 17.74 20.31 13.60
N GLU A 280 16.69 19.51 13.67
CA GLU A 280 15.72 19.33 12.59
C GLU A 280 14.41 20.08 12.88
N GLY A 281 13.81 20.65 11.83
CA GLY A 281 12.48 21.27 11.94
C GLY A 281 11.42 20.22 12.37
N LYS A 282 10.26 20.74 12.79
CA LYS A 282 9.20 19.96 13.45
C LYS A 282 8.65 18.79 12.63
N TRP A 283 8.84 18.76 11.30
CA TRP A 283 8.17 17.82 10.40
C TRP A 283 9.14 16.90 9.67
N ASN A 284 8.77 15.62 9.57
CA ASN A 284 9.53 14.63 8.80
C ASN A 284 9.36 14.82 7.28
N GLY A 285 8.17 15.25 6.84
CA GLY A 285 7.84 15.43 5.44
C GLY A 285 6.59 16.31 5.25
N PHE A 286 6.01 16.27 4.03
CA PHE A 286 4.95 17.19 3.60
C PHE A 286 3.70 16.43 3.06
N LEU A 287 3.52 15.14 3.35
CA LEU A 287 2.47 14.27 2.82
C LEU A 287 2.52 14.09 1.29
N ILE A 288 3.64 14.38 0.66
CA ILE A 288 3.79 14.33 -0.80
C ILE A 288 3.71 12.88 -1.30
N LEU A 289 4.40 11.93 -0.64
CA LEU A 289 4.38 10.52 -1.04
C LEU A 289 2.97 9.92 -0.99
N PRO A 290 2.19 10.04 0.09
CA PRO A 290 0.80 9.56 0.16
C PRO A 290 -0.09 10.20 -0.91
N VAL A 291 -0.02 11.52 -1.10
CA VAL A 291 -0.84 12.23 -2.08
C VAL A 291 -0.52 11.79 -3.51
N LEU A 292 0.77 11.70 -3.87
CA LEU A 292 1.19 11.23 -5.18
C LEU A 292 0.80 9.76 -5.42
N SER A 293 0.94 8.89 -4.41
CA SER A 293 0.55 7.49 -4.53
C SER A 293 -0.95 7.33 -4.76
N LEU A 294 -1.78 8.09 -4.07
CA LEU A 294 -3.23 8.14 -4.26
C LEU A 294 -3.58 8.64 -5.67
N ALA A 295 -2.98 9.75 -6.10
CA ALA A 295 -3.22 10.33 -7.42
C ALA A 295 -2.88 9.34 -8.54
N LEU A 296 -1.71 8.69 -8.47
CA LEU A 296 -1.29 7.67 -9.44
C LEU A 296 -2.18 6.44 -9.42
N SER A 297 -2.62 5.99 -8.24
CA SER A 297 -3.55 4.86 -8.12
C SER A 297 -4.89 5.16 -8.79
N VAL A 298 -5.44 6.36 -8.59
CA VAL A 298 -6.69 6.80 -9.25
C VAL A 298 -6.50 6.94 -10.76
N ILE A 299 -5.36 7.47 -11.22
CA ILE A 299 -5.04 7.58 -12.65
C ILE A 299 -4.96 6.18 -13.27
N SER A 300 -4.24 5.25 -12.65
CA SER A 300 -4.12 3.86 -13.10
C SER A 300 -5.48 3.19 -13.24
N GLN A 301 -6.37 3.39 -12.28
CA GLN A 301 -7.73 2.85 -12.31
C GLN A 301 -8.60 3.46 -13.42
N LYS A 302 -8.51 4.77 -13.64
CA LYS A 302 -9.21 5.42 -14.75
C LYS A 302 -8.72 4.92 -16.11
N LEU A 303 -7.40 4.72 -16.27
CA LEU A 303 -6.81 4.14 -17.47
C LEU A 303 -7.30 2.71 -17.71
N MET A 304 -7.40 1.90 -16.64
CA MET A 304 -7.93 0.54 -16.72
C MET A 304 -9.42 0.53 -17.11
N SER A 305 -10.25 1.35 -16.49
CA SER A 305 -11.69 1.46 -16.78
C SER A 305 -11.94 1.94 -18.22
N ALA A 306 -11.16 2.91 -18.70
CA ALA A 306 -11.24 3.38 -20.08
C ALA A 306 -10.88 2.29 -21.09
N ALA A 307 -9.86 1.47 -20.81
CA ALA A 307 -9.43 0.38 -21.67
C ALA A 307 -10.44 -0.78 -21.71
N GLN A 308 -11.25 -0.94 -20.67
CA GLN A 308 -12.28 -1.98 -20.56
C GLN A 308 -13.62 -1.59 -21.18
N GLY A 309 -13.78 -0.35 -21.67
CA GLY A 309 -15.04 0.16 -22.19
C GLY A 309 -16.10 0.46 -21.12
N THR A 310 -15.77 0.23 -19.85
CA THR A 310 -16.66 0.47 -18.70
C THR A 310 -16.66 1.93 -18.24
N GLY A 311 -15.75 2.74 -18.78
CA GLY A 311 -15.77 4.19 -18.61
C GLY A 311 -17.06 4.73 -19.20
N GLU A 312 -17.88 5.42 -18.40
CA GLU A 312 -18.98 6.22 -18.93
C GLU A 312 -18.43 7.04 -20.09
N LYS A 313 -18.91 6.79 -21.30
CA LYS A 313 -18.85 7.76 -22.36
C LYS A 313 -19.69 8.94 -21.88
N LYS A 314 -19.09 9.81 -21.05
CA LYS A 314 -19.67 11.12 -20.83
C LYS A 314 -19.77 11.72 -22.22
N GLU A 315 -21.00 11.82 -22.76
CA GLU A 315 -21.25 12.70 -23.87
C GLU A 315 -20.51 13.99 -23.54
N LYS A 316 -19.61 14.38 -24.43
CA LYS A 316 -18.93 15.67 -24.32
C LYS A 316 -20.02 16.73 -24.37
N LYS A 317 -20.60 17.06 -23.21
CA LYS A 317 -21.51 18.19 -23.09
C LYS A 317 -20.72 19.39 -23.57
N THR A 318 -21.12 19.87 -24.71
CA THR A 318 -20.53 21.06 -25.37
C THR A 318 -20.52 22.18 -24.33
N PHE A 319 -19.48 23.00 -24.33
CA PHE A 319 -19.30 24.12 -23.37
C PHE A 319 -20.59 24.99 -23.30
N LYS A 320 -21.35 25.10 -24.38
CA LYS A 320 -22.68 25.70 -24.42
C LYS A 320 -23.68 25.03 -23.46
N GLN A 321 -23.77 23.73 -23.41
CA GLN A 321 -24.69 22.99 -22.51
C GLN A 321 -24.28 23.08 -21.04
N ARG A 322 -22.99 23.31 -20.74
CA ARG A 322 -22.52 23.59 -19.39
C ARG A 322 -22.91 24.97 -18.90
N ILE A 323 -22.81 25.98 -19.78
CA ILE A 323 -23.22 27.38 -19.49
C ILE A 323 -24.73 27.46 -19.32
N GLU A 324 -25.51 26.77 -20.17
CA GLU A 324 -26.97 26.71 -20.08
C GLU A 324 -27.45 26.08 -18.76
N LYS A 325 -26.76 25.02 -18.28
CA LYS A 325 -27.04 24.41 -16.98
C LYS A 325 -26.67 25.33 -15.81
N LEU A 326 -25.64 26.15 -15.95
CA LEU A 326 -25.23 27.15 -14.94
C LEU A 326 -26.20 28.34 -14.91
N LYS A 327 -26.74 28.77 -16.08
CA LYS A 327 -27.76 29.83 -16.19
C LYS A 327 -29.09 29.41 -15.56
N ASN A 328 -29.46 28.15 -15.64
CA ASN A 328 -30.71 27.60 -15.09
C ASN A 328 -30.65 27.26 -13.59
N LEU A 329 -29.49 27.39 -12.92
CA LEU A 329 -29.35 27.20 -11.48
C LEU A 329 -29.87 28.37 -10.63
N GLY A 330 -30.30 29.47 -11.24
CA GLY A 330 -30.84 30.68 -10.61
C GLY A 330 -32.31 31.01 -10.91
N ALA A 331 -33.03 30.18 -11.63
CA ALA A 331 -34.43 30.42 -11.94
C ALA A 331 -35.36 29.60 -11.04
N PRO A 332 -36.47 30.19 -10.50
CA PRO A 332 -37.44 29.44 -9.70
C PRO A 332 -38.13 28.40 -10.59
N ALA A 333 -38.28 27.20 -10.07
CA ALA A 333 -38.86 26.04 -10.74
C ALA A 333 -40.30 26.35 -11.19
N PRO A 334 -40.67 26.17 -12.49
CA PRO A 334 -42.05 26.12 -12.88
C PRO A 334 -42.70 24.83 -12.32
N ALA A 335 -43.82 24.99 -11.70
CA ALA A 335 -44.65 23.88 -11.23
C ALA A 335 -45.19 23.07 -12.42
N GLN A 336 -45.18 21.75 -12.23
CA GLN A 336 -45.88 20.73 -13.00
C GLN A 336 -45.33 20.40 -14.40
N GLU A 337 -44.50 19.35 -14.37
CA GLU A 337 -44.71 18.21 -15.25
C GLU A 337 -44.22 16.97 -14.53
N GLN A 338 -45.15 16.26 -13.91
CA GLN A 338 -45.01 14.86 -13.52
C GLN A 338 -44.97 14.00 -14.76
N ALA A 339 -43.85 14.00 -15.45
CA ALA A 339 -43.51 13.03 -16.48
C ALA A 339 -42.52 12.05 -15.89
N ASN A 340 -43.01 10.93 -15.47
CA ASN A 340 -42.39 9.58 -15.35
C ASN A 340 -40.89 9.45 -15.73
N GLY A 341 -40.04 10.24 -15.12
CA GLY A 341 -38.62 10.04 -15.09
C GLY A 341 -38.27 9.13 -13.91
N LYS A 342 -38.51 7.81 -14.03
CA LYS A 342 -37.87 6.85 -13.12
C LYS A 342 -36.39 7.12 -13.18
N GLU A 343 -35.83 7.79 -12.17
CA GLU A 343 -34.40 7.86 -11.96
C GLU A 343 -33.89 6.43 -12.12
N LYS A 344 -33.05 6.20 -13.14
CA LYS A 344 -32.38 4.92 -13.35
C LYS A 344 -31.53 4.68 -12.09
N LYS A 345 -32.09 3.93 -11.13
CA LYS A 345 -31.31 3.45 -10.00
C LYS A 345 -30.09 2.74 -10.56
N PRO A 346 -28.87 3.14 -10.20
CA PRO A 346 -27.68 2.49 -10.71
C PRO A 346 -27.78 0.99 -10.39
N ASP A 347 -27.49 0.16 -11.38
CA ASP A 347 -27.44 -1.31 -11.22
C ASP A 347 -26.58 -1.62 -10.00
N GLN A 348 -27.19 -2.24 -8.97
CA GLN A 348 -26.57 -2.49 -7.67
C GLN A 348 -25.27 -3.29 -7.83
N ALA A 349 -25.18 -4.15 -8.83
CA ALA A 349 -23.97 -4.90 -9.16
C ALA A 349 -22.86 -4.01 -9.75
N GLN A 350 -23.19 -3.02 -10.57
CA GLN A 350 -22.22 -2.06 -11.10
C GLN A 350 -21.76 -1.07 -10.01
N ALA A 351 -22.68 -0.66 -9.13
CA ALA A 351 -22.36 0.22 -8.02
C ALA A 351 -21.42 -0.47 -7.03
N SER A 352 -21.66 -1.73 -6.69
CA SER A 352 -20.79 -2.50 -5.79
C SER A 352 -19.40 -2.76 -6.38
N MET A 353 -19.31 -3.06 -7.69
CA MET A 353 -18.01 -3.20 -8.36
C MET A 353 -17.23 -1.89 -8.43
N LYS A 354 -17.90 -0.77 -8.73
CA LYS A 354 -17.26 0.55 -8.70
C LYS A 354 -16.79 0.91 -7.28
N MET A 355 -17.62 0.67 -6.27
CA MET A 355 -17.27 0.90 -4.87
C MET A 355 -16.03 0.07 -4.47
N MET A 356 -15.99 -1.22 -4.77
CA MET A 356 -14.85 -2.09 -4.47
C MET A 356 -13.58 -1.65 -5.22
N GLN A 357 -13.72 -1.15 -6.44
CA GLN A 357 -12.60 -0.63 -7.24
C GLN A 357 -11.94 0.60 -6.62
N TYR A 358 -12.71 1.51 -6.02
CA TYR A 358 -12.16 2.72 -5.39
C TYR A 358 -11.79 2.52 -3.91
N MET A 359 -12.29 1.48 -3.27
CA MET A 359 -11.98 1.19 -1.87
C MET A 359 -10.49 0.88 -1.65
N MET A 360 -9.88 0.12 -2.56
CA MET A 360 -8.45 -0.23 -2.44
C MET A 360 -7.52 1.00 -2.46
N PRO A 361 -7.62 1.95 -3.40
CA PRO A 361 -6.82 3.19 -3.35
C PRO A 361 -7.00 3.99 -2.06
N VAL A 362 -8.22 4.02 -1.52
CA VAL A 362 -8.48 4.73 -0.25
C VAL A 362 -7.79 4.02 0.91
N ILE A 363 -7.93 2.70 1.02
CA ILE A 363 -7.25 1.91 2.05
C ILE A 363 -5.74 2.10 1.95
N THR A 364 -5.17 1.98 0.76
CA THR A 364 -3.72 2.14 0.57
C THR A 364 -3.24 3.56 0.89
N ALA A 365 -4.03 4.59 0.60
CA ALA A 365 -3.70 5.96 0.96
C ALA A 365 -3.70 6.19 2.48
N VAL A 366 -4.68 5.62 3.20
CA VAL A 366 -4.71 5.66 4.67
C VAL A 366 -3.45 5.02 5.26
N PHE A 367 -3.08 3.84 4.78
CA PHE A 367 -1.85 3.18 5.23
C PHE A 367 -0.58 4.00 4.89
N ALA A 368 -0.54 4.64 3.71
CA ALA A 368 0.59 5.48 3.30
C ALA A 368 0.75 6.74 4.16
N ILE A 369 -0.35 7.29 4.71
CA ILE A 369 -0.32 8.45 5.62
C ILE A 369 0.12 8.03 7.03
N MET A 370 -0.34 6.86 7.47
CA MET A 370 -0.23 6.43 8.87
C MET A 370 1.02 5.61 9.15
N TYR A 371 1.66 5.09 8.11
CA TYR A 371 2.81 4.23 8.23
C TYR A 371 4.10 4.91 7.72
N SER A 372 5.24 4.21 7.77
CA SER A 372 6.55 4.78 7.40
C SER A 372 6.60 5.33 5.97
N SER A 373 7.41 6.35 5.75
CA SER A 373 7.67 6.93 4.43
C SER A 373 8.24 5.90 3.45
N ALA A 374 9.00 4.90 3.94
CA ALA A 374 9.48 3.78 3.13
C ALA A 374 8.33 2.99 2.52
N PHE A 375 7.28 2.72 3.29
CA PHE A 375 6.09 2.05 2.80
C PHE A 375 5.28 2.95 1.85
N ALA A 376 5.17 4.24 2.14
CA ALA A 376 4.54 5.21 1.23
C ALA A 376 5.29 5.32 -0.10
N LEU A 377 6.63 5.31 -0.08
CA LEU A 377 7.48 5.27 -1.27
C LEU A 377 7.26 3.98 -2.07
N TYR A 378 7.23 2.81 -1.39
CA TYR A 378 6.86 1.56 -2.04
C TYR A 378 5.50 1.67 -2.75
N MET A 379 4.48 2.24 -2.12
CA MET A 379 3.16 2.42 -2.71
C MET A 379 3.18 3.33 -3.93
N LEU A 380 3.95 4.42 -3.87
CA LEU A 380 4.15 5.35 -4.98
C LEU A 380 4.80 4.65 -6.19
N VAL A 381 5.96 4.02 -5.99
CA VAL A 381 6.71 3.33 -7.04
C VAL A 381 5.92 2.15 -7.60
N SER A 382 5.22 1.40 -6.74
CA SER A 382 4.32 0.31 -7.14
C SER A 382 3.19 0.81 -8.04
N SER A 383 2.56 1.94 -7.70
CA SER A 383 1.49 2.57 -8.48
C SER A 383 2.00 3.09 -9.83
N LEU A 384 3.19 3.70 -9.83
CA LEU A 384 3.86 4.17 -11.06
C LEU A 384 4.16 3.00 -12.00
N THR A 385 4.81 1.96 -11.50
CA THR A 385 5.16 0.76 -12.28
C THR A 385 3.91 0.06 -12.82
N SER A 386 2.85 -0.05 -12.00
CA SER A 386 1.56 -0.60 -12.42
C SER A 386 0.91 0.23 -13.52
N THR A 387 1.04 1.57 -13.46
CA THR A 387 0.53 2.48 -14.50
C THR A 387 1.28 2.30 -15.81
N VAL A 388 2.61 2.19 -15.77
CA VAL A 388 3.43 1.91 -16.96
C VAL A 388 3.04 0.56 -17.58
N PHE A 389 2.92 -0.50 -16.78
CA PHE A 389 2.46 -1.81 -17.26
C PHE A 389 1.05 -1.74 -17.84
N GLN A 390 0.15 -0.94 -17.27
CA GLN A 390 -1.20 -0.77 -17.79
C GLN A 390 -1.19 -0.09 -19.16
N LEU A 391 -0.37 0.93 -19.36
CA LEU A 391 -0.23 1.60 -20.67
C LEU A 391 0.33 0.63 -21.70
N ALA A 392 1.39 -0.09 -21.39
CA ALA A 392 1.99 -1.09 -22.27
C ALA A 392 0.96 -2.19 -22.66
N PHE A 393 0.23 -2.69 -21.67
CA PHE A 393 -0.81 -3.69 -21.86
C PHE A 393 -1.93 -3.18 -22.78
N ASN A 394 -2.39 -1.95 -22.56
CA ASN A 394 -3.42 -1.33 -23.39
C ASN A 394 -2.98 -1.17 -24.86
N LEU A 395 -1.71 -0.80 -25.09
CA LEU A 395 -1.12 -0.71 -26.43
C LEU A 395 -1.07 -2.07 -27.13
N ILE A 396 -0.57 -3.10 -26.43
CA ILE A 396 -0.49 -4.47 -26.95
C ILE A 396 -1.89 -4.97 -27.34
N PHE A 397 -2.90 -4.80 -26.47
CA PHE A 397 -4.26 -5.24 -26.79
C PHE A 397 -4.90 -4.45 -27.93
N LYS A 398 -4.64 -3.16 -28.07
CA LYS A 398 -5.08 -2.39 -29.25
C LYS A 398 -4.53 -2.98 -30.56
N ILE A 399 -3.25 -3.35 -30.57
CA ILE A 399 -2.59 -3.96 -31.75
C ILE A 399 -3.20 -5.32 -32.05
N VAL A 400 -3.37 -6.17 -31.01
CA VAL A 400 -3.95 -7.51 -31.17
C VAL A 400 -5.41 -7.46 -31.66
N ASP A 401 -6.22 -6.57 -31.09
CA ASP A 401 -7.63 -6.40 -31.51
C ASP A 401 -7.71 -5.86 -32.94
N LYS A 402 -6.83 -4.94 -33.36
CA LYS A 402 -6.74 -4.43 -34.73
C LYS A 402 -6.36 -5.54 -35.72
N LYS A 403 -5.37 -6.38 -35.38
CA LYS A 403 -4.98 -7.54 -36.21
C LYS A 403 -6.10 -8.56 -36.35
N LYS A 404 -6.87 -8.82 -35.25
CA LYS A 404 -8.03 -9.72 -35.27
C LYS A 404 -9.19 -9.18 -36.10
N ALA A 405 -9.37 -7.86 -36.17
CA ALA A 405 -10.38 -7.22 -37.00
C ALA A 405 -10.04 -7.27 -38.49
N GLN A 406 -8.75 -7.24 -38.82
CA GLN A 406 -8.26 -7.32 -40.21
C GLN A 406 -8.23 -8.74 -40.80
N ASN A 407 -8.23 -9.81 -39.98
CA ASN A 407 -8.27 -11.21 -40.40
C ASN A 407 -9.54 -11.94 -39.92
N PRO A 408 -10.71 -11.77 -40.58
CA PRO A 408 -11.97 -12.38 -40.17
C PRO A 408 -12.02 -13.91 -40.39
N VAL A 409 -11.14 -14.49 -41.21
CA VAL A 409 -11.16 -15.91 -41.58
C VAL A 409 -10.81 -16.84 -40.41
N ALA A 410 -10.02 -16.40 -39.42
CA ALA A 410 -9.66 -17.20 -38.26
C ALA A 410 -10.79 -17.38 -37.21
N LYS A 411 -11.95 -16.75 -37.42
CA LYS A 411 -13.10 -16.81 -36.48
C LYS A 411 -14.05 -17.99 -36.71
N LYS A 412 -13.94 -18.69 -37.86
CA LYS A 412 -14.82 -19.85 -38.22
C LYS A 412 -14.23 -21.21 -37.85
N ALA A 413 -12.97 -21.31 -37.41
CA ALA A 413 -12.26 -22.56 -37.15
C ALA A 413 -12.04 -22.89 -35.67
N ARG A 414 -12.75 -22.25 -34.74
CA ARG A 414 -12.65 -22.58 -33.30
C ARG A 414 -14.02 -22.73 -32.65
#